data_32a80287afaf68fe6ec17eae0cca64f7
#
_entry.id   32a80287afaf68fe6ec17eae0cca64f7
#
_cell.length_a   1.000
_cell.length_b   1.000
_cell.length_c   1.000
_cell.angle_alpha   90.00
_cell.angle_beta   90.00
_cell.angle_gamma   90.00
#
_symmetry.space_group_name_H-M   'P 1'
#
loop_
_entity.id
_entity.type
_entity.pdbx_description
1 polymer ?
#
loop_
_entity_poly.entity_id
_entity_poly.type
_entity_poly.pdbx_seq_one_letter_code
_entity_poly.pdbx_strand_id
1 'polypeptide(L)'
;MFDIADLPDESTLTIDFAEPSRPRVRIAHRRAEAVELTRATSVWWRRPQFVRLESITDADALGFAHGEWHEALHGLYHLLPCPWMNPPLLDEAASRKAFQLAVASSLGMRVPDTIMTSDRDEAMSFIERNGIGRTIYKIFSATHKVWRETRVVGEHDLASLDALRLAPVIFQEYIAAVADLRVTIVGDSMFPMAIDSRGTGYEVDFRVNLGDARTSAVELPDHVSDALRALMKRFGIVYGAVDLRLTPDGDYVFLEINPAGEFLFAEHGSGFPITDAVAAWLAAPPPRSPD
;
A
#
# COMPACT_ATOMS: atom_id res chain seq x y z
N MET A 1 -16.13 -8.73 -10.59
CA MET A 1 -14.74 -8.31 -10.41
C MET A 1 -14.09 -8.31 -11.78
N PHE A 2 -13.32 -7.30 -12.12
CA PHE A 2 -12.59 -7.18 -13.37
C PHE A 2 -11.09 -7.12 -13.06
N ASP A 3 -10.28 -7.91 -13.76
CA ASP A 3 -8.82 -7.88 -13.66
C ASP A 3 -8.25 -7.17 -14.89
N ILE A 4 -7.45 -6.13 -14.68
CA ILE A 4 -6.76 -5.41 -15.77
C ILE A 4 -5.81 -6.34 -16.54
N ALA A 5 -5.27 -7.36 -15.87
CA ALA A 5 -4.41 -8.35 -16.52
C ALA A 5 -5.14 -9.21 -17.57
N ASP A 6 -6.48 -9.21 -17.58
CA ASP A 6 -7.26 -9.88 -18.63
C ASP A 6 -7.29 -9.11 -19.96
N LEU A 7 -6.80 -7.88 -19.95
CA LEU A 7 -6.60 -7.09 -21.18
C LEU A 7 -5.26 -7.45 -21.85
N PRO A 8 -5.20 -7.53 -23.18
CA PRO A 8 -6.32 -7.53 -24.15
C PRO A 8 -6.87 -8.92 -24.43
N ASP A 9 -6.27 -9.98 -23.91
CA ASP A 9 -6.49 -11.34 -24.37
C ASP A 9 -7.89 -11.89 -24.04
N GLU A 10 -8.39 -11.64 -22.84
CA GLU A 10 -9.69 -12.13 -22.37
C GLU A 10 -10.76 -11.02 -22.31
N SER A 11 -10.36 -9.76 -22.34
CA SER A 11 -11.25 -8.61 -22.21
C SER A 11 -10.92 -7.50 -23.20
N THR A 12 -11.91 -6.68 -23.53
CA THR A 12 -11.74 -5.48 -24.34
C THR A 12 -12.30 -4.27 -23.61
N LEU A 13 -11.64 -3.12 -23.79
CA LEU A 13 -12.07 -1.81 -23.29
C LEU A 13 -12.61 -0.99 -24.45
N THR A 14 -13.75 -0.33 -24.25
CA THR A 14 -14.30 0.67 -25.17
C THR A 14 -14.64 1.94 -24.39
N ILE A 15 -14.11 3.08 -24.82
CA ILE A 15 -14.49 4.41 -24.34
C ILE A 15 -15.16 5.12 -25.52
N ASP A 16 -16.44 5.45 -25.36
CA ASP A 16 -17.29 5.97 -26.44
C ASP A 16 -17.78 7.39 -26.10
N PHE A 17 -17.51 8.33 -26.97
CA PHE A 17 -17.89 9.73 -26.90
C PHE A 17 -18.97 10.09 -27.93
N ALA A 18 -19.82 9.16 -28.35
CA ALA A 18 -20.97 9.47 -29.23
C ALA A 18 -21.84 10.60 -28.64
N GLU A 19 -21.93 10.67 -27.32
CA GLU A 19 -22.45 11.83 -26.57
C GLU A 19 -21.32 12.45 -25.74
N PRO A 20 -20.64 13.50 -26.21
CA PRO A 20 -19.44 14.06 -25.57
C PRO A 20 -19.62 14.45 -24.09
N SER A 21 -20.82 14.90 -23.71
CA SER A 21 -21.16 15.24 -22.31
C SER A 21 -21.44 14.03 -21.42
N ARG A 22 -21.56 12.83 -22.00
CA ARG A 22 -21.87 11.57 -21.31
C ARG A 22 -21.08 10.42 -21.91
N PRO A 23 -19.76 10.41 -21.76
CA PRO A 23 -18.94 9.32 -22.25
C PRO A 23 -19.38 7.99 -21.61
N ARG A 24 -19.34 6.93 -22.39
CA ARG A 24 -19.63 5.57 -21.92
C ARG A 24 -18.34 4.76 -21.88
N VAL A 25 -18.12 4.04 -20.80
CA VAL A 25 -16.99 3.14 -20.63
C VAL A 25 -17.51 1.73 -20.46
N ARG A 26 -17.13 0.84 -21.38
CA ARG A 26 -17.58 -0.55 -21.40
C ARG A 26 -16.39 -1.50 -21.41
N ILE A 27 -16.49 -2.53 -20.58
CA ILE A 27 -15.61 -3.71 -20.64
C ILE A 27 -16.43 -4.89 -21.09
N ALA A 28 -15.94 -5.60 -22.10
CA ALA A 28 -16.52 -6.85 -22.55
C ALA A 28 -15.51 -7.98 -22.33
N HIS A 29 -15.89 -8.99 -21.55
CA HIS A 29 -15.10 -10.18 -21.33
C HIS A 29 -15.61 -11.31 -22.23
N ARG A 30 -14.71 -12.14 -22.78
CA ARG A 30 -15.07 -13.21 -23.73
C ARG A 30 -16.09 -14.22 -23.19
N ARG A 31 -16.14 -14.39 -21.87
CA ARG A 31 -16.97 -15.41 -21.18
C ARG A 31 -18.05 -14.80 -20.30
N ALA A 32 -18.28 -13.50 -20.37
CA ALA A 32 -19.27 -12.80 -19.54
C ALA A 32 -19.97 -11.70 -20.33
N GLU A 33 -21.10 -11.24 -19.83
CA GLU A 33 -21.79 -10.08 -20.38
C GLU A 33 -20.93 -8.83 -20.26
N ALA A 34 -21.06 -7.94 -21.24
CA ALA A 34 -20.38 -6.66 -21.21
C ALA A 34 -20.93 -5.77 -20.08
N VAL A 35 -20.02 -5.14 -19.34
CA VAL A 35 -20.36 -4.27 -18.22
C VAL A 35 -20.09 -2.82 -18.60
N GLU A 36 -21.08 -1.95 -18.38
CA GLU A 36 -20.94 -0.52 -18.51
C GLU A 36 -20.45 0.08 -17.19
N LEU A 37 -19.17 0.47 -17.13
CA LEU A 37 -18.54 0.98 -15.91
C LEU A 37 -19.05 2.36 -15.51
N THR A 38 -19.51 3.19 -16.42
CA THR A 38 -20.10 4.51 -16.12
C THR A 38 -21.39 4.44 -15.30
N ARG A 39 -21.97 3.24 -15.17
CA ARG A 39 -23.13 2.96 -14.31
C ARG A 39 -22.75 2.41 -12.94
N ALA A 40 -21.46 2.26 -12.65
CA ALA A 40 -21.00 1.81 -11.34
C ALA A 40 -21.43 2.79 -10.25
N THR A 41 -21.85 2.27 -9.11
CA THR A 41 -22.21 3.06 -7.90
C THR A 41 -21.02 3.28 -7.00
N SER A 42 -20.02 2.40 -7.06
CA SER A 42 -18.74 2.50 -6.37
C SER A 42 -17.69 1.67 -7.11
N VAL A 43 -16.41 1.96 -6.88
CA VAL A 43 -15.29 1.15 -7.37
C VAL A 43 -14.36 0.83 -6.22
N TRP A 44 -13.93 -0.42 -6.15
CA TRP A 44 -12.83 -0.82 -5.30
C TRP A 44 -11.57 -1.02 -6.12
N TRP A 45 -10.57 -0.12 -5.94
CA TRP A 45 -9.26 -0.22 -6.54
C TRP A 45 -8.38 -1.16 -5.71
N ARG A 46 -8.31 -2.43 -6.14
CA ARG A 46 -7.71 -3.47 -5.33
C ARG A 46 -6.59 -4.18 -6.07
N ARG A 47 -5.34 -3.78 -5.82
CA ARG A 47 -4.11 -4.41 -6.36
C ARG A 47 -4.18 -4.71 -7.85
N PRO A 48 -4.43 -3.71 -8.70
CA PRO A 48 -4.50 -3.94 -10.13
C PRO A 48 -3.18 -4.52 -10.63
N GLN A 49 -3.29 -5.46 -11.56
CA GLN A 49 -2.14 -6.00 -12.26
C GLN A 49 -1.85 -5.18 -13.51
N PHE A 50 -0.65 -5.34 -14.09
CA PHE A 50 -0.35 -4.76 -15.39
C PHE A 50 -1.08 -5.53 -16.49
N VAL A 51 -1.40 -4.81 -17.59
CA VAL A 51 -1.92 -5.43 -18.81
C VAL A 51 -0.91 -6.46 -19.33
N ARG A 52 -1.38 -7.66 -19.66
CA ARG A 52 -0.53 -8.73 -20.18
C ARG A 52 -0.36 -8.58 -21.68
N LEU A 53 0.86 -8.40 -22.14
CA LEU A 53 1.21 -8.23 -23.55
C LEU A 53 2.25 -9.26 -24.00
N GLU A 54 2.13 -10.50 -23.50
CA GLU A 54 3.11 -11.57 -23.72
C GLU A 54 3.23 -12.00 -25.20
N SER A 55 2.22 -11.69 -26.02
CA SER A 55 2.24 -11.96 -27.47
C SER A 55 3.13 -10.99 -28.25
N ILE A 56 3.51 -9.85 -27.67
CA ILE A 56 4.35 -8.85 -28.32
C ILE A 56 5.82 -9.11 -27.97
N THR A 57 6.61 -9.55 -28.96
CA THR A 57 8.03 -9.87 -28.78
C THR A 57 8.99 -8.75 -29.17
N ASP A 58 8.53 -7.83 -30.01
CA ASP A 58 9.31 -6.63 -30.37
C ASP A 58 9.27 -5.62 -29.24
N ALA A 59 10.45 -5.13 -28.82
CA ALA A 59 10.58 -4.26 -27.66
C ALA A 59 9.95 -2.87 -27.85
N ASP A 60 10.06 -2.32 -29.06
CA ASP A 60 9.50 -1.00 -29.36
C ASP A 60 7.96 -1.07 -29.44
N ALA A 61 7.42 -2.10 -30.08
CA ALA A 61 5.98 -2.36 -30.13
C ALA A 61 5.43 -2.64 -28.73
N LEU A 62 6.15 -3.37 -27.89
CA LEU A 62 5.77 -3.64 -26.50
C LEU A 62 5.72 -2.35 -25.68
N GLY A 63 6.75 -1.51 -25.81
CA GLY A 63 6.80 -0.20 -25.15
C GLY A 63 5.65 0.72 -25.58
N PHE A 64 5.37 0.78 -26.88
CA PHE A 64 4.23 1.52 -27.42
C PHE A 64 2.90 1.00 -26.84
N ALA A 65 2.64 -0.29 -26.93
CA ALA A 65 1.39 -0.88 -26.44
C ALA A 65 1.19 -0.66 -24.94
N HIS A 66 2.23 -0.78 -24.12
CA HIS A 66 2.15 -0.45 -22.69
C HIS A 66 1.80 1.03 -22.46
N GLY A 67 2.38 1.95 -23.25
CA GLY A 67 2.06 3.37 -23.18
C GLY A 67 0.59 3.64 -23.51
N GLU A 68 0.06 3.07 -24.60
CA GLU A 68 -1.35 3.25 -25.00
C GLU A 68 -2.33 2.69 -23.94
N TRP A 69 -2.04 1.51 -23.37
CA TRP A 69 -2.86 0.98 -22.29
C TRP A 69 -2.79 1.84 -21.02
N HIS A 70 -1.62 2.36 -20.69
CA HIS A 70 -1.45 3.25 -19.56
C HIS A 70 -2.33 4.49 -19.70
N GLU A 71 -2.24 5.19 -20.83
CA GLU A 71 -3.02 6.40 -21.09
C GLU A 71 -4.52 6.13 -21.11
N ALA A 72 -4.95 5.05 -21.78
CA ALA A 72 -6.36 4.67 -21.84
C ALA A 72 -6.96 4.36 -20.46
N LEU A 73 -6.24 3.59 -19.63
CA LEU A 73 -6.69 3.25 -18.29
C LEU A 73 -6.69 4.45 -17.35
N HIS A 74 -5.65 5.31 -17.40
CA HIS A 74 -5.62 6.52 -16.59
C HIS A 74 -6.74 7.49 -16.98
N GLY A 75 -7.02 7.67 -18.29
CA GLY A 75 -8.15 8.44 -18.77
C GLY A 75 -9.49 7.91 -18.26
N LEU A 76 -9.66 6.59 -18.28
CA LEU A 76 -10.87 5.92 -17.79
C LEU A 76 -11.14 6.23 -16.30
N TYR A 77 -10.11 6.27 -15.45
CA TYR A 77 -10.32 6.51 -14.02
C TYR A 77 -10.98 7.85 -13.73
N HIS A 78 -10.76 8.86 -14.57
CA HIS A 78 -11.40 10.18 -14.46
C HIS A 78 -12.83 10.20 -14.98
N LEU A 79 -13.22 9.25 -15.83
CA LEU A 79 -14.56 9.19 -16.44
C LEU A 79 -15.60 8.52 -15.54
N LEU A 80 -15.21 7.77 -14.52
CA LEU A 80 -16.15 7.08 -13.64
C LEU A 80 -16.68 8.03 -12.56
N PRO A 81 -18.00 8.35 -12.56
CA PRO A 81 -18.56 9.40 -11.70
C PRO A 81 -18.88 8.93 -10.27
N CYS A 82 -18.43 7.78 -9.87
CA CYS A 82 -18.71 7.17 -8.57
C CYS A 82 -17.56 7.33 -7.58
N PRO A 83 -17.83 7.17 -6.27
CA PRO A 83 -16.78 7.08 -5.25
C PRO A 83 -15.87 5.87 -5.44
N TRP A 84 -14.60 6.04 -5.08
CA TRP A 84 -13.56 5.03 -5.18
C TRP A 84 -13.00 4.67 -3.81
N MET A 85 -12.78 3.41 -3.60
CA MET A 85 -11.99 2.86 -2.50
C MET A 85 -10.70 2.23 -3.08
N ASN A 86 -9.56 2.89 -3.27
CA ASN A 86 -9.28 4.34 -3.25
C ASN A 86 -9.23 4.91 -4.68
N PRO A 87 -9.23 6.24 -4.87
CA PRO A 87 -8.92 6.82 -6.17
C PRO A 87 -7.49 6.45 -6.60
N PRO A 88 -7.26 5.96 -7.85
CA PRO A 88 -5.97 5.40 -8.26
C PRO A 88 -4.77 6.31 -8.04
N LEU A 89 -4.88 7.59 -8.38
CA LEU A 89 -3.79 8.56 -8.21
C LEU A 89 -3.46 8.84 -6.73
N LEU A 90 -4.47 8.87 -5.87
CA LEU A 90 -4.29 9.07 -4.44
C LEU A 90 -3.74 7.80 -3.77
N ASP A 91 -4.18 6.62 -4.22
CA ASP A 91 -3.64 5.33 -3.80
C ASP A 91 -2.15 5.23 -4.15
N GLU A 92 -1.79 5.58 -5.38
CA GLU A 92 -0.39 5.61 -5.82
C GLU A 92 0.44 6.59 -4.97
N ALA A 93 -0.02 7.83 -4.78
CA ALA A 93 0.68 8.81 -3.96
C ALA A 93 0.85 8.31 -2.51
N ALA A 94 -0.23 7.77 -1.92
CA ALA A 94 -0.22 7.22 -0.57
C ALA A 94 0.72 6.01 -0.41
N SER A 95 1.04 5.29 -1.49
CA SER A 95 1.96 4.15 -1.45
C SER A 95 3.44 4.56 -1.40
N ARG A 96 3.79 5.84 -1.62
CA ARG A 96 5.17 6.34 -1.68
C ARG A 96 5.77 6.52 -0.28
N LYS A 97 6.69 5.65 0.13
CA LYS A 97 7.25 5.58 1.51
C LYS A 97 7.85 6.91 2.00
N ALA A 98 8.59 7.63 1.16
CA ALA A 98 9.13 8.93 1.54
C ALA A 98 8.02 9.95 1.85
N PHE A 99 6.96 9.97 1.04
CA PHE A 99 5.82 10.85 1.26
C PHE A 99 5.03 10.45 2.50
N GLN A 100 4.87 9.16 2.78
CA GLN A 100 4.23 8.66 3.98
C GLN A 100 4.90 9.17 5.25
N LEU A 101 6.22 9.03 5.35
CA LEU A 101 6.98 9.47 6.52
C LEU A 101 6.91 11.01 6.69
N ALA A 102 7.02 11.76 5.59
CA ALA A 102 6.91 13.22 5.63
C ALA A 102 5.52 13.68 6.13
N VAL A 103 4.44 13.07 5.62
CA VAL A 103 3.07 13.39 6.06
C VAL A 103 2.86 12.98 7.51
N ALA A 104 3.21 11.76 7.91
CA ALA A 104 3.06 11.29 9.28
C ALA A 104 3.81 12.19 10.27
N SER A 105 5.07 12.54 9.98
CA SER A 105 5.86 13.48 10.79
C SER A 105 5.21 14.85 10.89
N SER A 106 4.67 15.39 9.77
CA SER A 106 3.99 16.71 9.78
C SER A 106 2.71 16.74 10.62
N LEU A 107 2.11 15.57 10.87
CA LEU A 107 0.95 15.38 11.74
C LEU A 107 1.33 15.08 13.20
N GLY A 108 2.62 15.19 13.54
CA GLY A 108 3.13 14.94 14.89
C GLY A 108 3.27 13.47 15.28
N MET A 109 3.13 12.55 14.34
CA MET A 109 3.39 11.13 14.60
C MET A 109 4.89 10.89 14.74
N ARG A 110 5.28 10.04 15.69
CA ARG A 110 6.66 9.55 15.77
C ARG A 110 6.93 8.64 14.58
N VAL A 111 8.01 8.92 13.85
CA VAL A 111 8.53 8.09 12.75
C VAL A 111 9.97 7.69 13.09
N PRO A 112 10.47 6.53 12.62
CA PRO A 112 11.86 6.15 12.84
C PRO A 112 12.83 7.10 12.12
N ASP A 113 14.02 7.30 12.66
CA ASP A 113 15.11 7.95 11.89
C ASP A 113 15.36 7.17 10.61
N THR A 114 15.37 7.86 9.47
CA THR A 114 15.33 7.21 8.16
C THR A 114 16.18 7.98 7.16
N ILE A 115 17.00 7.25 6.39
CA ILE A 115 17.65 7.76 5.18
C ILE A 115 17.26 6.86 3.98
N MET A 116 17.04 7.50 2.85
CA MET A 116 16.79 6.84 1.57
C MET A 116 17.87 7.28 0.61
N THR A 117 18.84 6.42 0.33
CA THR A 117 20.04 6.84 -0.39
C THR A 117 20.56 5.79 -1.37
N SER A 118 21.20 6.27 -2.43
CA SER A 118 22.06 5.51 -3.32
C SER A 118 23.55 5.81 -3.09
N ASP A 119 23.86 6.66 -2.11
CA ASP A 119 25.19 7.05 -1.74
C ASP A 119 25.73 6.18 -0.60
N ARG A 120 26.91 5.57 -0.84
CA ARG A 120 27.57 4.67 0.11
C ARG A 120 27.98 5.37 1.40
N ASP A 121 28.54 6.58 1.30
CA ASP A 121 29.12 7.27 2.44
C ASP A 121 28.03 7.85 3.35
N GLU A 122 26.93 8.30 2.76
CA GLU A 122 25.70 8.68 3.50
C GLU A 122 25.10 7.49 4.23
N ALA A 123 25.01 6.30 3.56
CA ALA A 123 24.53 5.08 4.19
C ALA A 123 25.45 4.66 5.35
N MET A 124 26.77 4.68 5.14
CA MET A 124 27.74 4.34 6.19
C MET A 124 27.62 5.27 7.39
N SER A 125 27.57 6.60 7.15
CA SER A 125 27.39 7.59 8.22
C SER A 125 26.12 7.40 9.01
N PHE A 126 25.02 7.02 8.34
CA PHE A 126 23.76 6.69 9.00
C PHE A 126 23.89 5.44 9.88
N ILE A 127 24.50 4.36 9.35
CA ILE A 127 24.70 3.10 10.08
C ILE A 127 25.61 3.30 11.29
N GLU A 128 26.69 4.06 11.16
CA GLU A 128 27.61 4.36 12.25
C GLU A 128 26.90 5.15 13.37
N ARG A 129 26.09 6.14 13.02
CA ARG A 129 25.34 6.96 13.99
C ARG A 129 24.30 6.13 14.75
N ASN A 130 23.56 5.25 14.08
CA ASN A 130 22.52 4.44 14.70
C ASN A 130 23.06 3.15 15.33
N GLY A 131 24.14 2.59 14.78
CA GLY A 131 24.79 1.38 15.19
C GLY A 131 24.44 0.16 14.31
N ILE A 132 25.44 -0.68 14.06
CA ILE A 132 25.25 -2.01 13.46
C ILE A 132 24.39 -2.83 14.43
N GLY A 133 23.38 -3.57 13.89
CA GLY A 133 22.40 -4.30 14.71
C GLY A 133 21.24 -3.43 15.24
N ARG A 134 21.33 -2.12 15.11
CA ARG A 134 20.27 -1.15 15.45
C ARG A 134 19.76 -0.38 14.23
N THR A 135 20.28 -0.68 13.07
CA THR A 135 19.81 -0.19 11.77
C THR A 135 19.20 -1.33 10.99
N ILE A 136 18.06 -1.09 10.38
CA ILE A 136 17.43 -2.01 9.43
C ILE A 136 17.57 -1.46 8.02
N TYR A 137 17.46 -2.34 7.03
CA TYR A 137 17.30 -1.93 5.64
C TYR A 137 16.13 -2.64 4.99
N LYS A 138 15.48 -1.95 4.06
CA LYS A 138 14.30 -2.44 3.35
C LYS A 138 14.23 -1.85 1.94
N ILE A 139 13.51 -2.53 1.05
CA ILE A 139 13.24 -2.08 -0.31
C ILE A 139 12.07 -1.10 -0.36
N PHE A 140 12.01 -0.27 -1.41
CA PHE A 140 10.89 0.66 -1.63
C PHE A 140 9.60 -0.08 -1.99
N SER A 141 9.70 -1.11 -2.84
CA SER A 141 8.54 -1.86 -3.32
C SER A 141 8.87 -3.34 -3.46
N ALA A 142 7.94 -4.20 -3.07
CA ALA A 142 8.00 -5.61 -3.40
C ALA A 142 7.33 -5.84 -4.76
N THR A 143 7.95 -6.65 -5.61
CA THR A 143 7.30 -7.15 -6.83
C THR A 143 6.75 -8.55 -6.57
N HIS A 144 5.79 -9.02 -7.39
CA HIS A 144 5.27 -10.39 -7.27
C HIS A 144 6.35 -11.47 -7.41
N LYS A 145 7.47 -11.14 -8.07
CA LYS A 145 8.59 -12.08 -8.29
C LYS A 145 9.70 -11.95 -7.25
N VAL A 146 9.79 -10.82 -6.56
CA VAL A 146 10.87 -10.52 -5.62
C VAL A 146 10.25 -9.89 -4.37
N TRP A 147 10.03 -10.72 -3.36
CA TRP A 147 9.76 -10.28 -2.01
C TRP A 147 11.07 -10.30 -1.21
N ARG A 148 11.30 -9.27 -0.43
CA ARG A 148 12.44 -9.16 0.47
C ARG A 148 11.94 -8.65 1.81
N GLU A 149 12.23 -9.41 2.86
CA GLU A 149 11.96 -9.01 4.24
C GLU A 149 12.79 -7.78 4.64
N THR A 150 12.33 -7.08 5.66
CA THR A 150 13.13 -6.07 6.36
C THR A 150 14.22 -6.80 7.14
N ARG A 151 15.48 -6.36 7.01
CA ARG A 151 16.64 -6.99 7.65
C ARG A 151 17.40 -6.01 8.53
N VAL A 152 17.99 -6.52 9.60
CA VAL A 152 18.95 -5.79 10.40
C VAL A 152 20.29 -5.78 9.67
N VAL A 153 20.94 -4.60 9.66
CA VAL A 153 22.28 -4.44 9.09
C VAL A 153 23.29 -5.20 9.96
N GLY A 154 24.03 -6.09 9.32
CA GLY A 154 25.17 -6.79 9.90
C GLY A 154 26.49 -6.31 9.30
N GLU A 155 27.62 -6.74 9.88
CA GLU A 155 28.96 -6.38 9.38
C GLU A 155 29.19 -6.81 7.93
N HIS A 156 28.61 -7.95 7.51
CA HIS A 156 28.74 -8.45 6.14
C HIS A 156 28.03 -7.58 5.10
N ASP A 157 26.98 -6.83 5.50
CA ASP A 157 26.24 -5.96 4.59
C ASP A 157 27.07 -4.73 4.19
N LEU A 158 28.01 -4.30 5.05
CA LEU A 158 28.86 -3.14 4.80
C LEU A 158 29.74 -3.31 3.55
N ALA A 159 30.16 -4.53 3.26
CA ALA A 159 30.93 -4.85 2.05
C ALA A 159 30.11 -4.69 0.74
N SER A 160 28.78 -4.68 0.85
CA SER A 160 27.87 -4.57 -0.29
C SER A 160 27.36 -3.16 -0.55
N LEU A 161 27.74 -2.17 0.28
CA LEU A 161 27.23 -0.79 0.14
C LEU A 161 27.59 -0.13 -1.18
N ASP A 162 28.67 -0.54 -1.86
CA ASP A 162 29.03 -0.04 -3.19
C ASP A 162 27.94 -0.33 -4.25
N ALA A 163 27.11 -1.33 -4.02
CA ALA A 163 26.00 -1.67 -4.91
C ALA A 163 24.85 -0.65 -4.84
N LEU A 164 24.79 0.21 -3.81
CA LEU A 164 23.77 1.26 -3.67
C LEU A 164 23.71 2.20 -4.87
N ARG A 165 24.84 2.44 -5.55
CA ARG A 165 24.87 3.25 -6.78
C ARG A 165 23.95 2.75 -7.89
N LEU A 166 23.55 1.48 -7.86
CA LEU A 166 22.67 0.86 -8.85
C LEU A 166 21.18 1.03 -8.50
N ALA A 167 20.85 1.11 -7.22
CA ALA A 167 19.48 1.31 -6.74
C ALA A 167 19.50 1.87 -5.31
N PRO A 168 18.65 2.87 -5.00
CA PRO A 168 18.55 3.39 -3.64
C PRO A 168 17.92 2.34 -2.71
N VAL A 169 18.33 2.40 -1.44
CA VAL A 169 17.83 1.55 -0.35
C VAL A 169 17.34 2.44 0.80
N ILE A 170 16.38 1.96 1.55
CA ILE A 170 15.89 2.60 2.78
C ILE A 170 16.66 2.00 3.94
N PHE A 171 17.44 2.83 4.66
CA PHE A 171 18.00 2.51 5.97
C PHE A 171 17.18 3.21 7.04
N GLN A 172 16.90 2.52 8.13
CA GLN A 172 15.99 3.02 9.15
C GLN A 172 16.43 2.55 10.54
N GLU A 173 16.19 3.38 11.55
CA GLU A 173 16.33 2.99 12.95
C GLU A 173 15.50 1.73 13.24
N TYR A 174 16.10 0.75 13.90
CA TYR A 174 15.36 -0.40 14.42
C TYR A 174 14.60 0.00 15.68
N ILE A 175 13.29 -0.01 15.62
CA ILE A 175 12.42 0.29 16.76
C ILE A 175 12.16 -1.01 17.52
N ALA A 176 12.71 -1.13 18.72
CA ALA A 176 12.33 -2.22 19.63
C ALA A 176 10.84 -2.06 20.02
N ALA A 177 10.08 -3.13 19.94
CA ALA A 177 8.64 -3.08 20.20
C ALA A 177 8.19 -4.23 21.12
N VAL A 178 7.11 -3.98 21.85
CA VAL A 178 6.37 -5.00 22.61
C VAL A 178 5.31 -5.67 21.76
N ALA A 179 4.84 -4.97 20.71
CA ALA A 179 3.94 -5.48 19.68
C ALA A 179 4.05 -4.67 18.39
N ASP A 180 3.86 -5.30 17.26
CA ASP A 180 3.49 -4.65 16.02
C ASP A 180 1.97 -4.44 16.00
N LEU A 181 1.51 -3.35 15.40
CA LEU A 181 0.09 -3.05 15.26
C LEU A 181 -0.26 -2.94 13.79
N ARG A 182 -1.25 -3.71 13.37
CA ARG A 182 -1.90 -3.60 12.07
C ARG A 182 -3.23 -2.92 12.24
N VAL A 183 -3.36 -1.68 11.78
CA VAL A 183 -4.60 -0.91 11.84
C VAL A 183 -5.22 -0.86 10.46
N THR A 184 -6.24 -1.66 10.22
CA THR A 184 -7.03 -1.56 8.98
C THR A 184 -8.07 -0.47 9.15
N ILE A 185 -8.15 0.44 8.17
CA ILE A 185 -9.07 1.59 8.18
C ILE A 185 -9.98 1.48 6.97
N VAL A 186 -11.29 1.62 7.19
CA VAL A 186 -12.33 1.60 6.14
C VAL A 186 -13.29 2.76 6.41
N GLY A 187 -13.21 3.82 5.62
CA GLY A 187 -13.93 5.06 5.91
C GLY A 187 -13.55 5.60 7.29
N ASP A 188 -14.53 5.76 8.17
CA ASP A 188 -14.32 6.23 9.54
C ASP A 188 -14.02 5.10 10.55
N SER A 189 -14.17 3.84 10.14
CA SER A 189 -13.97 2.67 10.99
C SER A 189 -12.51 2.26 11.04
N MET A 190 -12.01 1.98 12.26
CA MET A 190 -10.65 1.49 12.50
C MET A 190 -10.69 0.13 13.18
N PHE A 191 -9.81 -0.77 12.74
CA PHE A 191 -9.71 -2.15 13.19
C PHE A 191 -8.27 -2.45 13.63
N PRO A 192 -7.86 -2.02 14.83
CA PRO A 192 -6.49 -2.20 15.30
C PRO A 192 -6.28 -3.61 15.86
N MET A 193 -5.34 -4.34 15.29
CA MET A 193 -4.88 -5.65 15.72
C MET A 193 -3.44 -5.56 16.21
N ALA A 194 -3.19 -6.05 17.42
CA ALA A 194 -1.84 -6.27 17.92
C ALA A 194 -1.30 -7.62 17.44
N ILE A 195 -0.02 -7.64 17.10
CA ILE A 195 0.73 -8.83 16.66
C ILE A 195 1.95 -8.93 17.57
N ASP A 196 1.95 -9.92 18.45
CA ASP A 196 3.10 -10.22 19.30
C ASP A 196 3.96 -11.27 18.63
N SER A 197 5.03 -10.82 17.98
CA SER A 197 6.01 -11.67 17.30
C SER A 197 7.18 -12.09 18.19
N ARG A 198 7.18 -11.72 19.47
CA ARG A 198 8.26 -12.07 20.40
C ARG A 198 8.32 -13.59 20.57
N GLY A 199 9.52 -14.12 20.40
CA GLY A 199 9.76 -15.57 20.47
C GLY A 199 9.40 -16.37 19.23
N THR A 200 8.99 -15.72 18.12
CA THR A 200 8.73 -16.40 16.84
C THR A 200 10.00 -16.68 16.01
N GLY A 201 11.17 -16.24 16.51
CA GLY A 201 12.46 -16.39 15.82
C GLY A 201 12.80 -15.27 14.84
N TYR A 202 11.86 -14.39 14.50
CA TYR A 202 12.12 -13.19 13.69
C TYR A 202 11.17 -12.02 14.05
N GLU A 203 11.68 -11.10 14.87
CA GLU A 203 10.91 -9.98 15.44
C GLU A 203 11.02 -8.68 14.63
N VAL A 204 11.83 -8.69 13.56
CA VAL A 204 12.09 -7.50 12.74
C VAL A 204 10.95 -7.23 11.77
N ASP A 205 10.38 -8.30 11.22
CA ASP A 205 9.28 -8.25 10.25
C ASP A 205 8.26 -9.35 10.58
N PHE A 206 7.14 -8.99 11.20
CA PHE A 206 6.11 -9.95 11.64
C PHE A 206 5.55 -10.81 10.50
N ARG A 207 5.66 -10.36 9.25
CA ARG A 207 5.17 -11.08 8.08
C ARG A 207 5.91 -12.39 7.82
N VAL A 208 7.14 -12.51 8.30
CA VAL A 208 7.96 -13.73 8.15
C VAL A 208 7.37 -14.90 8.91
N ASN A 209 6.92 -14.67 10.14
CA ASN A 209 6.43 -15.71 11.06
C ASN A 209 5.03 -15.39 11.60
N LEU A 210 4.16 -14.79 10.78
CA LEU A 210 2.81 -14.40 11.20
C LEU A 210 1.98 -15.56 11.72
N GLY A 211 2.19 -16.77 11.19
CA GLY A 211 1.47 -17.98 11.64
C GLY A 211 1.77 -18.40 13.09
N ASP A 212 2.92 -18.01 13.61
CA ASP A 212 3.37 -18.32 14.98
C ASP A 212 3.13 -17.15 15.95
N ALA A 213 2.82 -15.96 15.44
CA ALA A 213 2.58 -14.77 16.21
C ALA A 213 1.20 -14.82 16.92
N ARG A 214 1.13 -14.26 18.13
CA ARG A 214 -0.16 -14.08 18.82
C ARG A 214 -0.81 -12.79 18.33
N THR A 215 -2.07 -12.88 17.94
CA THR A 215 -2.85 -11.74 17.47
C THR A 215 -4.05 -11.49 18.37
N SER A 216 -4.42 -10.23 18.56
CA SER A 216 -5.59 -9.83 19.32
C SER A 216 -6.13 -8.48 18.89
N ALA A 217 -7.44 -8.28 19.03
CA ALA A 217 -8.05 -6.97 18.93
C ALA A 217 -7.54 -6.07 20.08
N VAL A 218 -7.27 -4.79 19.78
CA VAL A 218 -6.86 -3.80 20.77
C VAL A 218 -7.60 -2.48 20.54
N GLU A 219 -7.53 -1.59 21.53
CA GLU A 219 -7.99 -0.21 21.38
C GLU A 219 -6.79 0.73 21.22
N LEU A 220 -6.92 1.73 20.38
CA LEU A 220 -5.92 2.78 20.24
C LEU A 220 -6.27 3.96 21.13
N PRO A 221 -5.28 4.64 21.72
CA PRO A 221 -5.49 5.94 22.34
C PRO A 221 -6.08 6.96 21.35
N ASP A 222 -6.91 7.88 21.85
CA ASP A 222 -7.58 8.88 21.00
C ASP A 222 -6.61 9.68 20.14
N HIS A 223 -5.47 10.11 20.71
CA HIS A 223 -4.47 10.88 19.96
C HIS A 223 -3.86 10.10 18.79
N VAL A 224 -3.71 8.77 18.90
CA VAL A 224 -3.24 7.91 17.80
C VAL A 224 -4.34 7.76 16.74
N SER A 225 -5.56 7.48 17.17
CA SER A 225 -6.72 7.36 16.28
C SER A 225 -6.96 8.66 15.49
N ASP A 226 -6.86 9.82 16.15
CA ASP A 226 -7.03 11.12 15.51
C ASP A 226 -5.91 11.42 14.50
N ALA A 227 -4.66 11.07 14.84
CA ALA A 227 -3.54 11.20 13.91
C ALA A 227 -3.71 10.31 12.67
N LEU A 228 -4.21 9.07 12.84
CA LEU A 228 -4.50 8.18 11.71
C LEU A 228 -5.66 8.69 10.84
N ARG A 229 -6.73 9.26 11.44
CA ARG A 229 -7.80 9.92 10.67
C ARG A 229 -7.27 11.09 9.86
N ALA A 230 -6.41 11.92 10.47
CA ALA A 230 -5.77 13.04 9.78
C ALA A 230 -4.86 12.57 8.64
N LEU A 231 -4.15 11.45 8.82
CA LEU A 231 -3.31 10.82 7.81
C LEU A 231 -4.14 10.38 6.60
N MET A 232 -5.23 9.63 6.83
CA MET A 232 -6.15 9.17 5.77
C MET A 232 -6.74 10.36 5.00
N LYS A 233 -7.20 11.37 5.71
CA LYS A 233 -7.71 12.62 5.12
C LYS A 233 -6.65 13.34 4.29
N ARG A 234 -5.40 13.43 4.77
CA ARG A 234 -4.31 14.11 4.08
C ARG A 234 -3.91 13.40 2.79
N PHE A 235 -4.01 12.07 2.75
CA PHE A 235 -3.84 11.29 1.53
C PHE A 235 -5.07 11.26 0.62
N GLY A 236 -6.25 11.60 1.15
CA GLY A 236 -7.52 11.53 0.40
C GLY A 236 -7.95 10.09 0.09
N ILE A 237 -7.58 9.15 0.94
CA ILE A 237 -7.93 7.73 0.79
C ILE A 237 -8.91 7.29 1.88
N VAL A 238 -9.74 6.31 1.56
CA VAL A 238 -10.78 5.77 2.45
C VAL A 238 -10.46 4.37 2.97
N TYR A 239 -9.53 3.69 2.33
CA TYR A 239 -9.03 2.39 2.77
C TYR A 239 -7.50 2.43 2.93
N GLY A 240 -7.02 1.82 3.99
CA GLY A 240 -5.58 1.65 4.21
C GLY A 240 -5.29 0.72 5.37
N ALA A 241 -4.15 0.06 5.32
CA ALA A 241 -3.64 -0.76 6.39
C ALA A 241 -2.35 -0.14 6.92
N VAL A 242 -2.42 0.43 8.11
CA VAL A 242 -1.30 1.13 8.76
C VAL A 242 -0.54 0.16 9.63
N ASP A 243 0.79 0.19 9.54
CA ASP A 243 1.70 -0.53 10.40
C ASP A 243 2.34 0.43 11.40
N LEU A 244 2.16 0.15 12.69
CA LEU A 244 2.78 0.87 13.80
C LEU A 244 3.59 -0.09 14.64
N ARG A 245 4.57 0.43 15.41
CA ARG A 245 5.21 -0.28 16.50
C ARG A 245 4.87 0.34 17.85
N LEU A 246 4.44 -0.50 18.79
CA LEU A 246 4.27 -0.12 20.18
C LEU A 246 5.57 -0.41 20.94
N THR A 247 6.24 0.66 21.38
CA THR A 247 7.51 0.53 22.13
C THR A 247 7.27 0.10 23.59
N PRO A 248 8.31 -0.37 24.29
CA PRO A 248 8.21 -0.64 25.75
C PRO A 248 7.81 0.59 26.58
N ASP A 249 8.12 1.78 26.11
CA ASP A 249 7.79 3.04 26.79
C ASP A 249 6.35 3.52 26.50
N GLY A 250 5.60 2.78 25.66
CA GLY A 250 4.22 3.08 25.32
C GLY A 250 4.03 4.01 24.13
N ASP A 251 5.09 4.33 23.38
CA ASP A 251 5.02 5.15 22.19
C ASP A 251 4.53 4.35 20.96
N TYR A 252 3.73 4.99 20.14
CA TYR A 252 3.24 4.47 18.86
C TYR A 252 4.09 5.05 17.73
N VAL A 253 4.92 4.22 17.10
CA VAL A 253 5.82 4.65 16.02
C VAL A 253 5.23 4.23 14.68
N PHE A 254 4.96 5.19 13.80
CA PHE A 254 4.45 4.94 12.45
C PHE A 254 5.55 4.38 11.56
N LEU A 255 5.27 3.26 10.90
CA LEU A 255 6.19 2.65 9.94
C LEU A 255 5.80 2.88 8.49
N GLU A 256 4.56 2.56 8.14
CA GLU A 256 4.03 2.70 6.77
C GLU A 256 2.50 2.60 6.74
N ILE A 257 1.91 3.03 5.64
CA ILE A 257 0.53 2.72 5.26
C ILE A 257 0.53 1.98 3.92
N ASN A 258 -0.26 0.92 3.83
CA ASN A 258 -0.52 0.22 2.57
C ASN A 258 -1.97 0.49 2.14
N PRO A 259 -2.20 1.34 1.12
CA PRO A 259 -3.55 1.69 0.65
C PRO A 259 -4.28 0.53 -0.03
N ALA A 260 -3.56 -0.54 -0.38
CA ALA A 260 -4.12 -1.79 -0.90
C ALA A 260 -3.77 -3.00 0.00
N GLY A 261 -3.59 -2.77 1.31
CA GLY A 261 -3.14 -3.77 2.29
C GLY A 261 -4.07 -4.98 2.40
N GLU A 262 -3.49 -6.17 2.64
CA GLU A 262 -4.27 -7.35 2.98
C GLU A 262 -4.89 -7.18 4.38
N PHE A 263 -6.13 -7.63 4.54
CA PHE A 263 -6.87 -7.50 5.79
C PHE A 263 -7.48 -8.80 6.31
N LEU A 264 -7.63 -9.85 5.48
CA LEU A 264 -8.28 -11.08 5.92
C LEU A 264 -7.54 -11.73 7.11
N PHE A 265 -6.21 -11.70 7.12
CA PHE A 265 -5.47 -12.21 8.26
C PHE A 265 -5.72 -11.37 9.53
N ALA A 266 -5.92 -10.06 9.37
CA ALA A 266 -6.25 -9.16 10.48
C ALA A 266 -7.67 -9.41 10.99
N GLU A 267 -8.64 -9.64 10.09
CA GLU A 267 -10.00 -10.04 10.44
C GLU A 267 -10.00 -11.36 11.23
N HIS A 268 -9.31 -12.39 10.70
CA HIS A 268 -9.23 -13.68 11.38
C HIS A 268 -8.50 -13.61 12.72
N GLY A 269 -7.42 -12.83 12.80
CA GLY A 269 -6.60 -12.71 14.00
C GLY A 269 -7.22 -11.86 15.12
N SER A 270 -8.09 -10.92 14.77
CA SER A 270 -8.73 -10.01 15.73
C SER A 270 -10.21 -10.28 15.97
N GLY A 271 -10.89 -10.93 15.03
CA GLY A 271 -12.34 -11.10 15.03
C GLY A 271 -13.13 -9.84 14.63
N PHE A 272 -12.47 -8.77 14.17
CA PHE A 272 -13.16 -7.58 13.68
C PHE A 272 -13.89 -7.83 12.36
N PRO A 273 -15.09 -7.25 12.12
CA PRO A 273 -15.86 -7.45 10.88
C PRO A 273 -15.37 -6.54 9.75
N ILE A 274 -14.12 -6.69 9.32
CA ILE A 274 -13.49 -5.81 8.30
C ILE A 274 -14.16 -6.00 6.94
N THR A 275 -14.45 -7.25 6.57
CA THR A 275 -15.15 -7.58 5.33
C THR A 275 -16.52 -6.90 5.27
N ASP A 276 -17.26 -6.92 6.37
CA ASP A 276 -18.58 -6.27 6.44
C ASP A 276 -18.47 -4.75 6.27
N ALA A 277 -17.44 -4.13 6.86
CA ALA A 277 -17.20 -2.69 6.72
C ALA A 277 -16.85 -2.32 5.26
N VAL A 278 -16.02 -3.11 4.59
CA VAL A 278 -15.71 -2.92 3.16
C VAL A 278 -16.96 -3.08 2.31
N ALA A 279 -17.76 -4.14 2.54
CA ALA A 279 -18.99 -4.40 1.81
C ALA A 279 -20.03 -3.29 2.02
N ALA A 280 -20.20 -2.83 3.26
CA ALA A 280 -21.11 -1.74 3.59
C ALA A 280 -20.73 -0.43 2.89
N TRP A 281 -19.41 -0.09 2.91
CA TRP A 281 -18.92 1.11 2.20
C TRP A 281 -19.18 1.02 0.69
N LEU A 282 -18.91 -0.12 0.06
CA LEU A 282 -19.14 -0.32 -1.37
C LEU A 282 -20.62 -0.30 -1.74
N ALA A 283 -21.51 -0.80 -0.88
CA ALA A 283 -22.94 -0.83 -1.12
C ALA A 283 -23.60 0.55 -0.97
N ALA A 284 -23.08 1.39 -0.06
CA ALA A 284 -23.62 2.71 0.25
C ALA A 284 -22.47 3.71 0.46
N PRO A 285 -21.68 4.02 -0.60
CA PRO A 285 -20.57 4.93 -0.45
C PRO A 285 -21.06 6.34 -0.11
N PRO A 286 -20.30 7.12 0.68
CA PRO A 286 -20.62 8.51 0.92
C PRO A 286 -20.62 9.29 -0.41
N PRO A 287 -21.39 10.37 -0.52
CA PRO A 287 -21.37 11.19 -1.73
C PRO A 287 -19.95 11.68 -2.01
N ARG A 288 -19.58 11.75 -3.29
CA ARG A 288 -18.28 12.29 -3.71
C ARG A 288 -18.20 13.75 -3.20
N SER A 289 -17.14 14.08 -2.48
CA SER A 289 -16.88 15.48 -2.14
C SER A 289 -16.76 16.27 -3.46
N PRO A 290 -17.43 17.43 -3.58
CA PRO A 290 -17.20 18.29 -4.71
C PRO A 290 -15.71 18.69 -4.72
N ASP A 291 -15.07 18.54 -5.88
CA ASP A 291 -13.69 18.96 -6.15
C ASP A 291 -13.49 20.46 -5.93
#